data_fe0832e021cad7883e38aeab54510a21
#
_entry.id   fe0832e021cad7883e38aeab54510a21
#
_cell.length_a   1.000
_cell.length_b   1.000
_cell.length_c   1.000
_cell.angle_alpha   90.00
_cell.angle_beta   90.00
_cell.angle_gamma   90.00
#
_symmetry.space_group_name_H-M   'P 1'
#
loop_
_entity.id
_entity.type
_entity.pdbx_description
1 polymer ?
#
loop_
_entity_poly.entity_id
_entity_poly.type
_entity_poly.pdbx_seq_one_letter_code
_entity_poly.pdbx_strand_id
1 'polypeptide(L)'
;MAKDSKKTLRIESFDLSPGSSLTRKYEVIGKLGSGWEGEVYKIRERNTGIERAAKLFFPHRNPRNKTSKFYAQKLHKLRHCSIIIQYHTEEQITYRKTPITILVSDYVEGELLSDFLKRQPGQRLSPFQAIHLLHALAVGIEEIHLLHEYHGDLHTDNIIVSRYGLGFDLKLLDMFP
;
A
#
# COMPACT_ATOMS: atom_id res chain seq x y z
N MET A 1 5.86 5.17 46.41
CA MET A 1 6.56 5.30 45.12
C MET A 1 5.54 5.12 44.00
N ALA A 2 5.02 6.19 43.45
CA ALA A 2 4.05 6.17 42.38
C ALA A 2 4.78 5.80 41.07
N LYS A 3 4.35 4.70 40.42
CA LYS A 3 4.77 4.40 39.05
C LYS A 3 4.10 5.40 38.11
N ASP A 4 4.86 6.37 37.67
CA ASP A 4 4.48 7.24 36.54
C ASP A 4 4.27 6.36 35.30
N SER A 5 3.03 5.99 35.03
CA SER A 5 2.64 5.38 33.78
C SER A 5 2.74 6.47 32.70
N LYS A 6 3.87 6.54 32.00
CA LYS A 6 4.01 7.32 30.78
C LYS A 6 2.90 6.90 29.83
N LYS A 7 1.85 7.73 29.77
CA LYS A 7 0.77 7.64 28.78
C LYS A 7 1.40 7.86 27.41
N THR A 8 1.81 6.78 26.74
CA THR A 8 2.36 6.82 25.40
C THR A 8 1.26 7.36 24.51
N LEU A 9 1.42 8.58 24.00
CA LEU A 9 0.48 9.20 23.07
C LEU A 9 0.30 8.23 21.89
N ARG A 10 -0.92 7.73 21.72
CA ARG A 10 -1.27 6.83 20.63
C ARG A 10 -1.28 7.65 19.35
N ILE A 11 -0.40 7.31 18.41
CA ILE A 11 -0.37 7.94 17.07
C ILE A 11 -1.47 7.27 16.25
N GLU A 12 -2.46 8.06 15.83
CA GLU A 12 -3.59 7.63 15.00
C GLU A 12 -3.60 8.35 13.63
N SER A 13 -2.74 9.35 13.46
CA SER A 13 -2.48 10.02 12.19
C SER A 13 -1.07 10.60 12.18
N PHE A 14 -0.44 10.62 11.02
CA PHE A 14 0.87 11.22 10.84
C PHE A 14 0.80 12.65 10.31
N ASP A 15 -0.26 13.02 9.58
CA ASP A 15 -0.52 14.38 9.08
C ASP A 15 0.70 15.02 8.38
N LEU A 16 1.39 14.24 7.55
CA LEU A 16 2.56 14.71 6.83
C LEU A 16 2.14 15.60 5.66
N SER A 17 2.65 16.83 5.65
CA SER A 17 2.36 17.78 4.58
C SER A 17 3.23 17.53 3.34
N PRO A 18 2.71 17.80 2.12
CA PRO A 18 3.53 17.81 0.90
C PRO A 18 4.77 18.71 1.07
N GLY A 19 5.91 18.27 0.55
CA GLY A 19 7.21 18.95 0.67
C GLY A 19 7.96 18.66 1.98
N SER A 20 7.32 18.01 2.97
CA SER A 20 8.01 17.63 4.21
C SER A 20 9.02 16.50 3.96
N SER A 21 10.09 16.50 4.75
CA SER A 21 11.11 15.44 4.69
C SER A 21 10.64 14.21 5.46
N LEU A 22 10.43 13.11 4.78
CA LEU A 22 10.16 11.84 5.45
C LEU A 22 11.45 11.22 6.00
N THR A 23 12.49 11.19 5.16
CA THR A 23 13.87 10.81 5.52
C THR A 23 14.85 11.73 4.80
N ARG A 24 16.16 11.49 4.95
CA ARG A 24 17.15 12.21 4.13
C ARG A 24 16.99 11.89 2.64
N LYS A 25 16.50 10.70 2.32
CA LYS A 25 16.36 10.19 0.94
C LYS A 25 15.03 10.59 0.31
N TYR A 26 13.96 10.66 1.10
CA TYR A 26 12.59 10.82 0.60
C TYR A 26 11.92 12.10 1.10
N GLU A 27 11.17 12.74 0.21
CA GLU A 27 10.22 13.80 0.53
C GLU A 27 8.78 13.35 0.28
N VAL A 28 7.85 13.87 1.05
CA VAL A 28 6.42 13.60 0.92
C VAL A 28 5.85 14.41 -0.24
N ILE A 29 5.15 13.76 -1.16
CA ILE A 29 4.42 14.40 -2.25
C ILE A 29 2.95 14.57 -1.89
N GLY A 30 2.36 13.60 -1.22
CA GLY A 30 0.97 13.66 -0.78
C GLY A 30 0.53 12.36 -0.11
N LYS A 31 -0.61 12.43 0.57
CA LYS A 31 -1.25 11.26 1.19
C LYS A 31 -2.05 10.50 0.12
N LEU A 32 -1.85 9.19 0.03
CA LEU A 32 -2.59 8.30 -0.88
C LEU A 32 -3.78 7.66 -0.18
N GLY A 33 -3.64 7.32 1.10
CA GLY A 33 -4.71 6.67 1.84
C GLY A 33 -4.40 6.50 3.32
N SER A 34 -5.40 6.04 4.06
CA SER A 34 -5.32 5.72 5.48
C SER A 34 -6.15 4.49 5.76
N GLY A 35 -5.63 3.57 6.55
CA GLY A 35 -6.28 2.34 6.95
C GLY A 35 -6.05 1.99 8.41
N TRP A 36 -6.47 0.79 8.78
CA TRP A 36 -6.36 0.27 10.15
C TRP A 36 -4.92 0.19 10.67
N GLU A 37 -3.98 -0.14 9.79
CA GLU A 37 -2.59 -0.40 10.18
C GLU A 37 -1.70 0.84 10.12
N GLY A 38 -2.09 1.85 9.33
CA GLY A 38 -1.26 3.03 9.09
C GLY A 38 -1.77 3.90 7.97
N GLU A 39 -0.88 4.72 7.46
CA GLU A 39 -1.15 5.63 6.36
C GLU A 39 -0.17 5.39 5.22
N VAL A 40 -0.63 5.61 4.00
CA VAL A 40 0.18 5.48 2.78
C VAL A 40 0.37 6.87 2.17
N TYR A 41 1.62 7.16 1.85
CA TYR A 41 2.02 8.42 1.22
C TYR A 41 2.73 8.18 -0.09
N LYS A 42 2.46 9.03 -1.07
CA LYS A 42 3.30 9.21 -2.24
C LYS A 42 4.54 9.96 -1.81
N ILE A 43 5.70 9.42 -2.10
CA ILE A 43 6.99 9.99 -1.77
C ILE A 43 7.84 10.10 -3.03
N ARG A 44 8.84 10.99 -3.00
CA ARG A 44 9.82 11.14 -4.09
C ARG A 44 11.23 10.95 -3.54
N GLU A 45 12.00 10.15 -4.23
CA GLU A 45 13.42 9.99 -3.96
C GLU A 45 14.18 11.24 -4.43
N ARG A 46 14.87 11.94 -3.51
CA ARG A 46 15.47 13.26 -3.79
C ARG A 46 16.54 13.22 -4.87
N ASN A 47 17.35 12.17 -4.88
CA ASN A 47 18.48 12.09 -5.79
C ASN A 47 18.10 11.67 -7.22
N THR A 48 17.06 10.85 -7.37
CA THR A 48 16.66 10.27 -8.65
C THR A 48 15.39 10.87 -9.23
N GLY A 49 14.57 11.53 -8.38
CA GLY A 49 13.24 12.00 -8.74
C GLY A 49 12.19 10.88 -8.82
N ILE A 50 12.57 9.63 -8.57
CA ILE A 50 11.67 8.49 -8.69
C ILE A 50 10.59 8.57 -7.61
N GLU A 51 9.34 8.40 -8.02
CA GLU A 51 8.18 8.37 -7.13
C GLU A 51 7.96 6.95 -6.58
N ARG A 52 7.62 6.87 -5.30
CA ARG A 52 7.38 5.63 -4.55
C ARG A 52 6.13 5.77 -3.68
N ALA A 53 5.64 4.65 -3.18
CA ALA A 53 4.66 4.61 -2.11
C ALA A 53 5.36 4.23 -0.79
N ALA A 54 4.98 4.91 0.30
CA ALA A 54 5.47 4.58 1.65
C ALA A 54 4.29 4.32 2.58
N LYS A 55 4.19 3.10 3.09
CA LYS A 55 3.24 2.72 4.15
C LYS A 55 3.90 2.95 5.50
N LEU A 56 3.34 3.89 6.27
CA LEU A 56 3.76 4.22 7.62
C LEU A 56 2.88 3.46 8.61
N PHE A 57 3.47 2.55 9.37
CA PHE A 57 2.70 1.75 10.32
C PHE A 57 2.47 2.48 11.64
N PHE A 58 1.24 2.45 12.14
CA PHE A 58 0.97 2.91 13.50
C PHE A 58 1.67 2.00 14.51
N PRO A 59 2.42 2.54 15.49
CA PRO A 59 3.21 1.73 16.42
C PRO A 59 2.40 0.68 17.18
N HIS A 60 1.17 1.02 17.55
CA HIS A 60 0.28 0.10 18.26
C HIS A 60 -0.29 -1.02 17.38
N ARG A 61 -0.21 -0.89 16.04
CA ARG A 61 -0.62 -1.89 15.05
C ARG A 61 0.56 -2.69 14.48
N ASN A 62 1.78 -2.28 14.79
CA ASN A 62 3.00 -2.95 14.36
C ASN A 62 3.90 -3.33 15.56
N PRO A 63 3.40 -4.12 16.54
CA PRO A 63 4.15 -4.46 17.73
C PRO A 63 5.42 -5.24 17.36
N ARG A 64 6.58 -4.73 17.79
CA ARG A 64 7.89 -5.34 17.49
C ARG A 64 8.15 -5.51 15.98
N ASN A 65 7.57 -4.66 15.15
CA ASN A 65 7.66 -4.70 13.68
C ASN A 65 7.16 -6.01 13.04
N LYS A 66 6.27 -6.74 13.72
CA LYS A 66 5.78 -8.02 13.18
C LYS A 66 4.96 -7.84 11.91
N THR A 67 4.08 -6.85 11.88
CA THR A 67 3.20 -6.58 10.75
C THR A 67 4.02 -6.15 9.53
N SER A 68 4.89 -5.14 9.67
CA SER A 68 5.73 -4.66 8.57
C SER A 68 6.65 -5.75 8.03
N LYS A 69 7.28 -6.53 8.92
CA LYS A 69 8.14 -7.65 8.54
C LYS A 69 7.38 -8.71 7.75
N PHE A 70 6.17 -9.06 8.19
CA PHE A 70 5.31 -9.99 7.48
C PHE A 70 5.01 -9.50 6.06
N TYR A 71 4.59 -8.22 5.91
CA TYR A 71 4.36 -7.60 4.59
C TYR A 71 5.59 -7.65 3.71
N ALA A 72 6.74 -7.23 4.24
CA ALA A 72 8.00 -7.24 3.48
C ALA A 72 8.35 -8.64 2.97
N GLN A 73 8.23 -9.66 3.82
CA GLN A 73 8.52 -11.05 3.46
C GLN A 73 7.53 -11.58 2.42
N LYS A 74 6.23 -11.31 2.58
CA LYS A 74 5.18 -11.76 1.65
C LYS A 74 5.33 -11.09 0.28
N LEU A 75 5.50 -9.77 0.24
CA LEU A 75 5.72 -9.04 -1.01
C LEU A 75 7.02 -9.49 -1.69
N HIS A 76 8.10 -9.75 -0.93
CA HIS A 76 9.34 -10.27 -1.51
C HIS A 76 9.16 -11.68 -2.09
N LYS A 77 8.42 -12.56 -1.42
CA LYS A 77 8.08 -13.89 -1.95
C LYS A 77 7.31 -13.79 -3.26
N LEU A 78 6.39 -12.85 -3.37
CA LEU A 78 5.51 -12.61 -4.53
C LEU A 78 6.11 -11.65 -5.57
N ARG A 79 7.38 -11.29 -5.47
CA ARG A 79 8.03 -10.29 -6.34
C ARG A 79 7.98 -10.57 -7.84
N HIS A 80 7.70 -11.81 -8.24
CA HIS A 80 7.57 -12.21 -9.64
C HIS A 80 6.11 -12.25 -10.13
N CYS A 81 5.13 -12.07 -9.22
CA CYS A 81 3.73 -11.95 -9.61
C CYS A 81 3.49 -10.55 -10.20
N SER A 82 3.06 -10.53 -11.44
CA SER A 82 2.87 -9.28 -12.19
C SER A 82 1.82 -8.34 -11.58
N ILE A 83 0.81 -8.94 -10.93
CA ILE A 83 -0.31 -8.22 -10.32
C ILE A 83 0.04 -7.57 -8.96
N ILE A 84 1.16 -7.94 -8.32
CA ILE A 84 1.54 -7.45 -7.00
C ILE A 84 2.48 -6.22 -7.12
N ILE A 85 2.29 -5.23 -6.23
CA ILE A 85 3.23 -4.12 -6.09
C ILE A 85 4.59 -4.62 -5.60
N GLN A 86 5.68 -4.02 -6.12
CA GLN A 86 7.04 -4.44 -5.74
C GLN A 86 7.48 -3.77 -4.44
N TYR A 87 8.01 -4.57 -3.53
CA TYR A 87 8.68 -4.13 -2.32
C TYR A 87 10.12 -3.67 -2.61
N HIS A 88 10.54 -2.55 -2.03
CA HIS A 88 11.90 -2.03 -2.16
C HIS A 88 12.68 -2.12 -0.86
N THR A 89 12.20 -1.49 0.21
CA THR A 89 12.93 -1.43 1.48
C THR A 89 12.01 -1.16 2.67
N GLU A 90 12.49 -1.53 3.85
CA GLU A 90 11.95 -1.13 5.13
C GLU A 90 12.93 -0.18 5.82
N GLU A 91 12.46 0.95 6.32
CA GLU A 91 13.25 1.91 7.07
C GLU A 91 12.56 2.27 8.39
N GLN A 92 13.34 2.79 9.33
CA GLN A 92 12.80 3.35 10.57
C GLN A 92 13.03 4.85 10.59
N ILE A 93 11.99 5.59 10.97
CA ILE A 93 12.03 7.04 11.18
C ILE A 93 11.62 7.36 12.61
N THR A 94 11.94 8.56 13.05
CA THR A 94 11.46 9.10 14.34
C THR A 94 10.39 10.14 14.07
N TYR A 95 9.17 9.87 14.50
CA TYR A 95 8.06 10.81 14.44
C TYR A 95 7.57 11.13 15.85
N ARG A 96 7.58 12.42 16.24
CA ARG A 96 7.20 12.89 17.60
C ARG A 96 7.87 12.07 18.71
N LYS A 97 9.18 11.82 18.59
CA LYS A 97 10.00 11.01 19.51
C LYS A 97 9.63 9.51 19.59
N THR A 98 8.81 9.02 18.67
CA THR A 98 8.43 7.61 18.58
C THR A 98 9.03 6.99 17.32
N PRO A 99 9.68 5.81 17.42
CA PRO A 99 10.16 5.11 16.23
C PRO A 99 8.97 4.58 15.42
N ILE A 100 8.97 4.85 14.14
CA ILE A 100 7.95 4.43 13.17
C ILE A 100 8.64 3.61 12.09
N THR A 101 8.04 2.49 11.75
CA THR A 101 8.46 1.68 10.61
C THR A 101 7.74 2.15 9.36
N ILE A 102 8.49 2.33 8.29
CA ILE A 102 7.98 2.61 6.95
C ILE A 102 8.37 1.49 6.01
N LEU A 103 7.46 1.11 5.14
CA LEU A 103 7.69 0.15 4.07
C LEU A 103 7.56 0.90 2.75
N VAL A 104 8.62 0.88 1.95
CA VAL A 104 8.67 1.54 0.64
C VAL A 104 8.44 0.51 -0.46
N SER A 105 7.53 0.82 -1.36
CA SER A 105 7.16 0.00 -2.51
C SER A 105 7.04 0.86 -3.78
N ASP A 106 6.76 0.23 -4.91
CA ASP A 106 6.43 0.96 -6.12
C ASP A 106 5.21 1.85 -5.90
N TYR A 107 5.27 3.06 -6.47
CA TYR A 107 4.09 3.85 -6.71
C TYR A 107 3.48 3.44 -8.05
N VAL A 108 2.21 3.09 -8.04
CA VAL A 108 1.46 2.70 -9.24
C VAL A 108 0.56 3.85 -9.65
N GLU A 109 0.77 4.37 -10.85
CA GLU A 109 -0.15 5.33 -11.44
C GLU A 109 -1.46 4.63 -11.82
N GLY A 110 -2.58 5.25 -11.48
CA GLY A 110 -3.90 4.71 -11.71
C GLY A 110 -4.90 5.20 -10.68
N GLU A 111 -6.03 4.52 -10.61
CA GLU A 111 -7.10 4.81 -9.66
C GLU A 111 -7.56 3.51 -8.98
N LEU A 112 -8.14 3.62 -7.80
CA LEU A 112 -8.77 2.49 -7.13
C LEU A 112 -9.94 1.97 -7.98
N LEU A 113 -10.14 0.66 -8.00
CA LEU A 113 -11.26 0.06 -8.73
C LEU A 113 -12.61 0.61 -8.24
N SER A 114 -12.73 0.94 -6.96
CA SER A 114 -13.92 1.59 -6.41
C SER A 114 -14.21 2.95 -7.07
N ASP A 115 -13.17 3.76 -7.32
CA ASP A 115 -13.33 5.07 -7.97
C ASP A 115 -13.54 4.90 -9.49
N PHE A 116 -12.86 3.94 -10.10
CA PHE A 116 -13.12 3.55 -11.48
C PHE A 116 -14.60 3.18 -11.69
N LEU A 117 -15.18 2.37 -10.78
CA LEU A 117 -16.59 1.97 -10.84
C LEU A 117 -17.54 3.17 -10.68
N LYS A 118 -17.28 4.08 -9.73
CA LYS A 118 -18.13 5.26 -9.49
C LYS A 118 -18.31 6.14 -10.73
N ARG A 119 -17.29 6.24 -11.58
CA ARG A 119 -17.34 7.06 -12.81
C ARG A 119 -17.91 6.32 -14.03
N GLN A 120 -18.18 5.01 -13.93
CA GLN A 120 -18.84 4.28 -15.01
C GLN A 120 -20.34 4.63 -15.10
N PRO A 121 -20.94 4.59 -16.29
CA PRO A 121 -22.39 4.78 -16.45
C PRO A 121 -23.19 3.82 -15.57
N GLY A 122 -24.06 4.38 -14.73
CA GLY A 122 -24.85 3.58 -13.76
C GLY A 122 -24.02 2.89 -12.68
N GLN A 123 -22.75 3.29 -12.50
CA GLN A 123 -21.79 2.67 -11.57
C GLN A 123 -21.62 1.16 -11.79
N ARG A 124 -21.70 0.73 -13.03
CA ARG A 124 -21.63 -0.67 -13.43
C ARG A 124 -20.65 -0.86 -14.59
N LEU A 125 -19.98 -1.97 -14.60
CA LEU A 125 -19.22 -2.44 -15.75
C LEU A 125 -20.17 -2.98 -16.81
N SER A 126 -19.84 -2.75 -18.08
CA SER A 126 -20.47 -3.53 -19.16
C SER A 126 -20.10 -5.01 -19.02
N PRO A 127 -20.87 -5.95 -19.60
CA PRO A 127 -20.51 -7.35 -19.58
C PRO A 127 -19.10 -7.63 -20.11
N PHE A 128 -18.69 -6.92 -21.14
CA PHE A 128 -17.34 -7.01 -21.71
C PHE A 128 -16.27 -6.59 -20.69
N GLN A 129 -16.42 -5.43 -20.06
CA GLN A 129 -15.51 -4.95 -19.03
C GLN A 129 -15.46 -5.91 -17.83
N ALA A 130 -16.60 -6.44 -17.39
CA ALA A 130 -16.67 -7.35 -16.25
C ALA A 130 -15.90 -8.65 -16.51
N ILE A 131 -16.05 -9.24 -17.71
CA ILE A 131 -15.32 -10.46 -18.10
C ILE A 131 -13.81 -10.18 -18.14
N HIS A 132 -13.39 -9.07 -18.74
CA HIS A 132 -11.97 -8.71 -18.82
C HIS A 132 -11.36 -8.43 -17.44
N LEU A 133 -12.09 -7.75 -16.54
CA LEU A 133 -11.66 -7.52 -15.16
C LEU A 133 -11.50 -8.87 -14.42
N LEU A 134 -12.51 -9.73 -14.49
CA LEU A 134 -12.47 -11.05 -13.84
C LEU A 134 -11.33 -11.91 -14.38
N HIS A 135 -11.10 -11.89 -15.69
CA HIS A 135 -10.00 -12.62 -16.30
C HIS A 135 -8.64 -12.10 -15.79
N ALA A 136 -8.41 -10.78 -15.79
CA ALA A 136 -7.17 -10.20 -15.29
C ALA A 136 -6.92 -10.51 -13.81
N LEU A 137 -7.97 -10.45 -12.98
CA LEU A 137 -7.89 -10.84 -11.57
C LEU A 137 -7.59 -12.33 -11.41
N ALA A 138 -8.28 -13.19 -12.15
CA ALA A 138 -8.11 -14.65 -12.05
C ALA A 138 -6.68 -15.07 -12.39
N VAL A 139 -6.12 -14.54 -13.48
CA VAL A 139 -4.72 -14.80 -13.89
C VAL A 139 -3.74 -14.34 -12.81
N GLY A 140 -3.90 -13.13 -12.30
CA GLY A 140 -2.99 -12.61 -11.27
C GLY A 140 -3.11 -13.35 -9.92
N ILE A 141 -4.33 -13.77 -9.55
CA ILE A 141 -4.54 -14.56 -8.32
C ILE A 141 -3.99 -15.97 -8.48
N GLU A 142 -4.08 -16.57 -9.68
CA GLU A 142 -3.45 -17.85 -9.96
C GLU A 142 -1.95 -17.81 -9.71
N GLU A 143 -1.23 -16.77 -10.18
CA GLU A 143 0.21 -16.59 -9.91
C GLU A 143 0.50 -16.60 -8.40
N ILE A 144 -0.33 -15.95 -7.59
CA ILE A 144 -0.21 -15.90 -6.12
C ILE A 144 -0.43 -17.30 -5.52
N HIS A 145 -1.48 -18.00 -5.95
CA HIS A 145 -1.84 -19.33 -5.46
C HIS A 145 -0.80 -20.40 -5.82
N LEU A 146 -0.16 -20.29 -6.98
CA LEU A 146 0.94 -21.20 -7.38
C LEU A 146 2.15 -21.10 -6.44
N LEU A 147 2.32 -19.96 -5.74
CA LEU A 147 3.33 -19.77 -4.71
C LEU A 147 2.85 -20.13 -3.29
N HIS A 148 1.69 -20.81 -3.19
CA HIS A 148 1.05 -21.20 -1.93
C HIS A 148 0.78 -19.98 -1.02
N GLU A 149 0.35 -18.88 -1.62
CA GLU A 149 -0.07 -17.66 -0.94
C GLU A 149 -1.48 -17.27 -1.35
N TYR A 150 -2.08 -16.37 -0.58
CA TYR A 150 -3.39 -15.79 -0.88
C TYR A 150 -3.39 -14.30 -0.54
N HIS A 151 -4.27 -13.54 -1.14
CA HIS A 151 -4.39 -12.11 -0.86
C HIS A 151 -5.01 -11.85 0.52
N GLY A 152 -6.13 -12.49 0.81
CA GLY A 152 -6.81 -12.46 2.11
C GLY A 152 -7.72 -11.25 2.36
N ASP A 153 -7.57 -10.17 1.60
CA ASP A 153 -8.36 -8.94 1.76
C ASP A 153 -8.68 -8.30 0.39
N LEU A 154 -9.21 -9.10 -0.53
CA LEU A 154 -9.49 -8.65 -1.89
C LEU A 154 -10.83 -7.90 -1.95
N HIS A 155 -10.75 -6.60 -2.17
CA HIS A 155 -11.90 -5.72 -2.41
C HIS A 155 -11.53 -4.54 -3.30
N THR A 156 -12.51 -3.75 -3.73
CA THR A 156 -12.32 -2.71 -4.75
C THR A 156 -11.37 -1.58 -4.35
N ASP A 157 -11.14 -1.35 -3.04
CA ASP A 157 -10.20 -0.34 -2.56
C ASP A 157 -8.76 -0.90 -2.41
N ASN A 158 -8.56 -2.21 -2.64
CA ASN A 158 -7.24 -2.85 -2.68
C ASN A 158 -6.82 -3.25 -4.10
N ILE A 159 -7.50 -2.74 -5.11
CA ILE A 159 -7.20 -2.97 -6.52
C ILE A 159 -6.99 -1.63 -7.21
N ILE A 160 -5.79 -1.41 -7.77
CA ILE A 160 -5.54 -0.27 -8.66
C ILE A 160 -5.77 -0.71 -10.10
N VAL A 161 -6.53 0.09 -10.83
CA VAL A 161 -6.61 0.06 -12.29
C VAL A 161 -5.56 1.02 -12.82
N SER A 162 -4.40 0.49 -13.24
CA SER A 162 -3.30 1.30 -13.74
C SER A 162 -3.51 1.69 -15.20
N ARG A 163 -4.12 0.82 -15.97
CA ARG A 163 -4.52 1.09 -17.36
C ARG A 163 -5.78 0.33 -17.72
N TYR A 164 -6.64 0.99 -18.50
CA TYR A 164 -7.80 0.40 -19.12
C TYR A 164 -7.82 0.74 -20.61
N GLY A 165 -7.95 -0.26 -21.46
CA GLY A 165 -8.00 -0.13 -22.91
C GLY A 165 -8.68 -1.36 -23.51
N LEU A 166 -7.95 -2.21 -24.22
CA LEU A 166 -8.45 -3.51 -24.70
C LEU A 166 -8.62 -4.53 -23.54
N GLY A 167 -8.09 -4.23 -22.35
CA GLY A 167 -8.18 -5.03 -21.14
C GLY A 167 -7.81 -4.20 -19.91
N PHE A 168 -7.79 -4.85 -18.75
CA PHE A 168 -7.37 -4.24 -17.49
C PHE A 168 -5.92 -4.58 -17.18
N ASP A 169 -5.15 -3.54 -16.80
CA ASP A 169 -3.87 -3.70 -16.13
C ASP A 169 -4.07 -3.35 -14.66
N LEU A 170 -3.89 -4.32 -13.79
CA LEU A 170 -4.28 -4.24 -12.38
C LEU A 170 -3.07 -4.42 -11.47
N LYS A 171 -3.12 -3.75 -10.31
CA LYS A 171 -2.21 -4.01 -9.19
C LYS A 171 -3.00 -4.21 -7.90
N LEU A 172 -2.59 -5.21 -7.13
CA LEU A 172 -3.17 -5.50 -5.82
C LEU A 172 -2.33 -4.85 -4.71
N LEU A 173 -3.05 -4.25 -3.77
CA LEU A 173 -2.53 -3.60 -2.56
C LEU A 173 -2.87 -4.44 -1.32
N ASP A 174 -2.21 -4.12 -0.21
CA ASP A 174 -2.58 -4.53 1.15
C ASP A 174 -3.00 -5.99 1.32
N MET A 175 -2.04 -6.90 1.16
CA MET A 175 -2.25 -8.31 1.43
C MET A 175 -2.43 -8.56 2.94
N PHE A 176 -3.46 -9.32 3.31
CA PHE A 176 -3.72 -9.68 4.70
C PHE A 176 -2.62 -10.61 5.26
N PRO A 177 -2.24 -10.43 6.56
CA PRO A 177 -1.33 -11.32 7.26
C PRO A 177 -1.87 -12.72 7.45
#